data_dc2704a2fdfb6833303c7f3923f33469
#
_entry.id   dc2704a2fdfb6833303c7f3923f33469
#
_cell.length_a   1.000
_cell.length_b   1.000
_cell.length_c   1.000
_cell.angle_alpha   90.00
_cell.angle_beta   90.00
_cell.angle_gamma   90.00
#
_symmetry.space_group_name_H-M   'P 1'
#
loop_
_entity.id
_entity.type
_entity.pdbx_description
1 polymer ?
#
loop_
_entity_poly.entity_id
_entity_poly.type
_entity_poly.pdbx_seq_one_letter_code
_entity_poly.pdbx_strand_id
1 'polypeptide(L)'
;MMEPALADGLTEGARGLGLELTDSQTGLLLRYADLIARWGRVYNLTALREPNELLTHHLLDSLAAVPPLRRQTGGAAVRVLDAGSGAGLPGLVFAIVCPELDVTCVDTVGKKAAFIQQAAAELDLRNVQARHARVERLAGPPFDVIASRAFASLADFTALTRHALAPGGVWMALKARDVEREAAALDADIEMFHVEP
;
A
#
# COMPACT_ATOMS: atom_id res chain seq x y z
N MET A 1 19.58 10.00 -9.17
CA MET A 1 19.45 10.66 -7.86
C MET A 1 18.35 11.67 -8.00
N MET A 2 17.24 11.49 -7.28
CA MET A 2 16.11 12.45 -7.33
C MET A 2 16.54 13.79 -6.72
N GLU A 3 15.98 14.89 -7.28
CA GLU A 3 16.37 16.25 -6.92
C GLU A 3 16.04 16.58 -5.44
N PRO A 4 16.84 17.46 -4.78
CA PRO A 4 16.57 17.91 -3.42
C PRO A 4 15.13 18.42 -3.20
N ALA A 5 14.57 19.08 -4.20
CA ALA A 5 13.19 19.58 -4.17
C ALA A 5 12.14 18.48 -3.97
N LEU A 6 12.37 17.24 -4.45
CA LEU A 6 11.47 16.12 -4.22
C LEU A 6 11.58 15.58 -2.78
N ALA A 7 12.76 15.63 -2.19
CA ALA A 7 12.94 15.26 -0.78
C ALA A 7 12.21 16.24 0.15
N ASP A 8 12.35 17.54 -0.13
CA ASP A 8 11.65 18.58 0.63
C ASP A 8 10.13 18.45 0.50
N GLY A 9 9.64 18.25 -0.74
CA GLY A 9 8.21 18.04 -1.01
C GLY A 9 7.64 16.79 -0.34
N LEU A 10 8.39 15.67 -0.31
CA LEU A 10 8.00 14.46 0.40
C LEU A 10 7.91 14.69 1.92
N THR A 11 8.92 15.35 2.49
CA THR A 11 8.98 15.60 3.93
C THR A 11 7.88 16.58 4.37
N GLU A 12 7.64 17.65 3.58
CA GLU A 12 6.56 18.61 3.85
C GLU A 12 5.19 17.96 3.71
N GLY A 13 4.96 17.18 2.65
CA GLY A 13 3.72 16.45 2.44
C GLY A 13 3.44 15.44 3.55
N ALA A 14 4.45 14.67 3.98
CA ALA A 14 4.34 13.75 5.10
C ALA A 14 3.99 14.47 6.42
N ARG A 15 4.64 15.61 6.68
CA ARG A 15 4.34 16.44 7.85
C ARG A 15 2.90 16.96 7.82
N GLY A 16 2.41 17.34 6.64
CA GLY A 16 1.00 17.72 6.43
C GLY A 16 0.00 16.61 6.77
N LEU A 17 0.43 15.34 6.65
CA LEU A 17 -0.33 14.15 7.04
C LEU A 17 -0.11 13.74 8.51
N GLY A 18 0.63 14.54 9.28
CA GLY A 18 0.96 14.22 10.68
C GLY A 18 2.04 13.13 10.84
N LEU A 19 2.86 12.92 9.81
CA LEU A 19 3.93 11.93 9.81
C LEU A 19 5.30 12.61 9.87
N GLU A 20 6.12 12.23 10.85
CA GLU A 20 7.54 12.58 10.90
C GLU A 20 8.35 11.43 10.32
N LEU A 21 8.89 11.63 9.12
CA LEU A 21 9.78 10.66 8.47
C LEU A 21 11.21 10.87 8.93
N THR A 22 11.90 9.78 9.23
CA THR A 22 13.36 9.84 9.44
C THR A 22 14.08 10.04 8.09
N ASP A 23 15.33 10.51 8.13
CA ASP A 23 16.17 10.66 6.93
C ASP A 23 16.30 9.33 6.17
N SER A 24 16.41 8.22 6.89
CA SER A 24 16.44 6.87 6.31
C SER A 24 15.16 6.53 5.57
N GLN A 25 13.99 6.78 6.16
CA GLN A 25 12.69 6.54 5.53
C GLN A 25 12.49 7.42 4.30
N THR A 26 12.83 8.71 4.39
CA THR A 26 12.79 9.64 3.26
C THR A 26 13.70 9.13 2.13
N GLY A 27 14.92 8.73 2.44
CA GLY A 27 15.86 8.18 1.46
C GLY A 27 15.35 6.90 0.81
N LEU A 28 14.74 5.98 1.57
CA LEU A 28 14.14 4.75 1.04
C LEU A 28 12.95 5.04 0.13
N LEU A 29 12.05 5.95 0.50
CA LEU A 29 10.89 6.34 -0.30
C LEU A 29 11.32 6.98 -1.64
N LEU A 30 12.33 7.83 -1.63
CA LEU A 30 12.89 8.42 -2.86
C LEU A 30 13.55 7.38 -3.76
N ARG A 31 14.33 6.45 -3.20
CA ARG A 31 14.90 5.32 -3.95
C ARG A 31 13.79 4.44 -4.54
N TYR A 32 12.71 4.21 -3.80
CA TYR A 32 11.57 3.47 -4.28
C TYR A 32 10.87 4.17 -5.46
N ALA A 33 10.67 5.49 -5.39
CA ALA A 33 10.14 6.27 -6.50
C ALA A 33 11.04 6.17 -7.75
N ASP A 34 12.36 6.23 -7.60
CA ASP A 34 13.32 6.02 -8.70
C ASP A 34 13.18 4.62 -9.33
N LEU A 35 12.95 3.59 -8.51
CA LEU A 35 12.69 2.23 -9.00
C LEU A 35 11.41 2.17 -9.82
N ILE A 36 10.30 2.74 -9.33
CA ILE A 36 9.04 2.83 -10.07
C ILE A 36 9.24 3.53 -11.41
N ALA A 37 9.94 4.68 -11.43
CA ALA A 37 10.18 5.44 -12.65
C ALA A 37 11.01 4.65 -13.68
N ARG A 38 12.07 3.96 -13.24
CA ARG A 38 12.92 3.14 -14.11
C ARG A 38 12.17 1.94 -14.69
N TRP A 39 11.46 1.20 -13.86
CA TRP A 39 10.72 0.02 -14.30
C TRP A 39 9.44 0.38 -15.06
N GLY A 40 8.81 1.50 -14.73
CA GLY A 40 7.63 2.01 -15.42
C GLY A 40 7.88 2.27 -16.91
N ARG A 41 9.08 2.70 -17.26
CA ARG A 41 9.49 2.92 -18.67
C ARG A 41 9.57 1.62 -19.47
N VAL A 42 9.88 0.50 -18.82
CA VAL A 42 10.12 -0.79 -19.48
C VAL A 42 8.88 -1.69 -19.44
N TYR A 43 8.15 -1.68 -18.33
CA TYR A 43 7.11 -2.68 -18.04
C TYR A 43 5.70 -2.12 -17.88
N ASN A 44 5.49 -0.81 -18.07
CA ASN A 44 4.19 -0.15 -17.84
C ASN A 44 3.59 -0.45 -16.45
N LEU A 45 4.40 -0.34 -15.41
CA LEU A 45 3.96 -0.60 -14.02
C LEU A 45 2.93 0.41 -13.54
N THR A 46 3.02 1.66 -14.01
CA THR A 46 2.13 2.77 -13.71
C THR A 46 1.95 3.64 -14.95
N ALA A 47 0.82 4.30 -15.07
CA ALA A 47 0.57 5.29 -16.12
C ALA A 47 1.31 6.62 -15.85
N LEU A 48 1.66 6.90 -14.58
CA LEU A 48 2.34 8.12 -14.16
C LEU A 48 3.84 8.00 -14.42
N ARG A 49 4.43 9.03 -15.01
CA ARG A 49 5.85 9.05 -15.42
C ARG A 49 6.62 10.24 -14.89
N GLU A 50 5.92 11.31 -14.57
CA GLU A 50 6.54 12.53 -14.07
C GLU A 50 6.89 12.39 -12.58
N PRO A 51 8.08 12.85 -12.14
CA PRO A 51 8.51 12.72 -10.74
C PRO A 51 7.53 13.32 -9.73
N ASN A 52 6.94 14.46 -10.02
CA ASN A 52 5.95 15.11 -9.14
C ASN A 52 4.64 14.32 -9.04
N GLU A 53 4.20 13.68 -10.13
CA GLU A 53 3.02 12.81 -10.14
C GLU A 53 3.28 11.54 -9.32
N LEU A 54 4.49 10.96 -9.42
CA LEU A 54 4.90 9.82 -8.59
C LEU A 54 4.93 10.19 -7.11
N LEU A 55 5.41 11.40 -6.79
CA LEU A 55 5.42 11.89 -5.41
C LEU A 55 3.99 12.01 -4.86
N THR A 56 3.11 12.77 -5.55
CA THR A 56 1.77 13.07 -5.04
C THR A 56 0.82 11.88 -5.11
N HIS A 57 0.66 11.29 -6.30
CA HIS A 57 -0.35 10.23 -6.54
C HIS A 57 0.10 8.83 -6.15
N HIS A 58 1.35 8.63 -5.75
CA HIS A 58 1.82 7.31 -5.29
C HIS A 58 2.33 7.34 -3.86
N LEU A 59 3.33 8.18 -3.57
CA LEU A 59 3.92 8.17 -2.24
C LEU A 59 3.01 8.85 -1.21
N LEU A 60 2.55 10.08 -1.47
CA LEU A 60 1.73 10.82 -0.50
C LEU A 60 0.35 10.18 -0.29
N ASP A 61 -0.30 9.68 -1.36
CA ASP A 61 -1.55 8.90 -1.22
C ASP A 61 -1.36 7.66 -0.34
N SER A 62 -0.24 6.96 -0.50
CA SER A 62 0.05 5.78 0.31
C SER A 62 0.43 6.15 1.75
N LEU A 63 1.15 7.27 1.94
CA LEU A 63 1.49 7.80 3.27
C LEU A 63 0.25 8.29 4.01
N ALA A 64 -0.77 8.81 3.33
CA ALA A 64 -2.03 9.22 3.95
C ALA A 64 -2.73 8.06 4.69
N ALA A 65 -2.51 6.82 4.26
CA ALA A 65 -3.05 5.63 4.92
C ALA A 65 -2.24 5.16 6.15
N VAL A 66 -1.04 5.71 6.39
CA VAL A 66 -0.20 5.29 7.53
C VAL A 66 -0.76 5.72 8.88
N PRO A 67 -1.26 6.96 9.11
CA PRO A 67 -1.85 7.33 10.38
C PRO A 67 -3.05 6.45 10.78
N PRO A 68 -4.06 6.20 9.92
CA PRO A 68 -5.14 5.27 10.26
C PRO A 68 -4.65 3.84 10.47
N LEU A 69 -3.68 3.36 9.69
CA LEU A 69 -3.07 2.04 9.91
C LEU A 69 -2.43 1.94 11.30
N ARG A 70 -1.64 2.92 11.70
CA ARG A 70 -1.02 2.97 13.04
C ARG A 70 -2.06 3.04 14.17
N ARG A 71 -3.14 3.80 14.00
CA ARG A 71 -4.24 3.82 14.97
C ARG A 71 -4.89 2.44 15.11
N GLN A 72 -5.12 1.75 13.98
CA GLN A 72 -5.74 0.43 13.97
C GLN A 72 -4.86 -0.64 14.59
N THR A 73 -3.56 -0.61 14.31
CA THR A 73 -2.60 -1.62 14.80
C THR A 73 -2.02 -1.31 16.18
N GLY A 74 -2.18 -0.08 16.66
CA GLY A 74 -1.54 0.38 17.88
C GLY A 74 -0.01 0.33 17.85
N GLY A 75 0.59 0.27 16.65
CA GLY A 75 2.03 0.09 16.46
C GLY A 75 2.52 -1.35 16.72
N ALA A 76 1.62 -2.32 16.81
CA ALA A 76 1.98 -3.73 17.01
C ALA A 76 2.54 -4.35 15.72
N ALA A 77 3.35 -5.39 15.88
CA ALA A 77 3.81 -6.24 14.81
C ALA A 77 2.65 -7.12 14.31
N VAL A 78 2.00 -6.69 13.22
CA VAL A 78 0.85 -7.37 12.62
C VAL A 78 1.11 -7.73 11.17
N ARG A 79 0.31 -8.66 10.64
CA ARG A 79 0.38 -9.08 9.26
C ARG A 79 -0.54 -8.24 8.38
N VAL A 80 0.02 -7.62 7.36
CA VAL A 80 -0.70 -6.77 6.41
C VAL A 80 -0.67 -7.40 5.01
N LEU A 81 -1.83 -7.51 4.38
CA LEU A 81 -1.95 -7.87 2.97
C LEU A 81 -2.23 -6.61 2.16
N ASP A 82 -1.42 -6.35 1.13
CA ASP A 82 -1.72 -5.39 0.07
C ASP A 82 -2.26 -6.16 -1.15
N ALA A 83 -3.56 -6.07 -1.38
CA ALA A 83 -4.27 -6.83 -2.41
C ALA A 83 -4.37 -6.03 -3.72
N GLY A 84 -3.79 -6.59 -4.79
CA GLY A 84 -3.67 -5.89 -6.07
C GLY A 84 -2.61 -4.80 -6.04
N SER A 85 -1.48 -5.10 -5.44
CA SER A 85 -0.42 -4.15 -5.07
C SER A 85 0.15 -3.33 -6.23
N GLY A 86 0.01 -3.78 -7.47
CA GLY A 86 0.54 -3.07 -8.62
C GLY A 86 2.06 -2.90 -8.57
N ALA A 87 2.49 -1.66 -8.40
CA ALA A 87 3.90 -1.33 -8.16
C ALA A 87 4.31 -1.52 -6.67
N GLY A 88 3.50 -2.17 -5.84
CA GLY A 88 3.75 -2.33 -4.41
C GLY A 88 3.18 -1.20 -3.55
N LEU A 89 2.07 -0.62 -3.97
CA LEU A 89 1.45 0.53 -3.33
C LEU A 89 0.03 0.20 -2.83
N PRO A 90 -0.25 0.36 -1.53
CA PRO A 90 0.57 1.05 -0.51
C PRO A 90 1.59 0.16 0.22
N GLY A 91 1.65 -1.15 -0.04
CA GLY A 91 2.38 -2.13 0.77
C GLY A 91 3.85 -1.81 1.05
N LEU A 92 4.64 -1.43 0.01
CA LEU A 92 6.05 -1.09 0.20
C LEU A 92 6.22 0.23 1.00
N VAL A 93 5.31 1.18 0.86
CA VAL A 93 5.32 2.40 1.68
C VAL A 93 5.07 2.06 3.14
N PHE A 94 4.11 1.19 3.42
CA PHE A 94 3.84 0.69 4.78
C PHE A 94 5.08 0.01 5.37
N ALA A 95 5.72 -0.88 4.60
CA ALA A 95 6.91 -1.58 5.07
C ALA A 95 8.11 -0.66 5.36
N ILE A 96 8.26 0.43 4.60
CA ILE A 96 9.32 1.43 4.81
C ILE A 96 9.05 2.25 6.09
N VAL A 97 7.80 2.68 6.28
CA VAL A 97 7.45 3.63 7.35
C VAL A 97 7.11 2.94 8.66
N CYS A 98 6.62 1.69 8.58
CA CYS A 98 6.24 0.85 9.71
C CYS A 98 7.03 -0.48 9.66
N PRO A 99 8.31 -0.50 10.02
CA PRO A 99 9.19 -1.68 9.89
C PRO A 99 8.77 -2.86 10.79
N GLU A 100 7.90 -2.62 11.76
CA GLU A 100 7.30 -3.66 12.62
C GLU A 100 6.27 -4.54 11.90
N LEU A 101 5.73 -4.11 10.75
CA LEU A 101 4.71 -4.85 10.01
C LEU A 101 5.32 -6.00 9.18
N ASP A 102 4.62 -7.13 9.07
CA ASP A 102 4.88 -8.19 8.08
C ASP A 102 3.96 -7.98 6.87
N VAL A 103 4.50 -7.43 5.78
CA VAL A 103 3.72 -7.01 4.62
C VAL A 103 3.81 -8.03 3.50
N THR A 104 2.67 -8.55 3.08
CA THR A 104 2.54 -9.38 1.88
C THR A 104 1.87 -8.56 0.77
N CYS A 105 2.56 -8.39 -0.35
CA CYS A 105 2.02 -7.76 -1.55
C CYS A 105 1.61 -8.83 -2.55
N VAL A 106 0.36 -8.83 -3.01
CA VAL A 106 -0.13 -9.78 -4.01
C VAL A 106 -0.62 -9.08 -5.28
N ASP A 107 -0.22 -9.58 -6.44
CA ASP A 107 -0.73 -9.13 -7.74
C ASP A 107 -0.88 -10.31 -8.70
N THR A 108 -1.88 -10.24 -9.57
CA THR A 108 -2.14 -11.26 -10.60
C THR A 108 -1.20 -11.16 -11.80
N VAL A 109 -0.47 -10.06 -11.93
CA VAL A 109 0.47 -9.81 -13.01
C VAL A 109 1.89 -10.14 -12.55
N GLY A 110 2.47 -11.21 -13.09
CA GLY A 110 3.79 -11.71 -12.69
C GLY A 110 4.92 -10.66 -12.76
N LYS A 111 4.87 -9.76 -13.74
CA LYS A 111 5.85 -8.66 -13.87
C LYS A 111 5.80 -7.69 -12.69
N LYS A 112 4.59 -7.43 -12.15
CA LYS A 112 4.40 -6.56 -11.00
C LYS A 112 4.90 -7.23 -9.71
N ALA A 113 4.57 -8.49 -9.50
CA ALA A 113 5.10 -9.26 -8.37
C ALA A 113 6.64 -9.36 -8.41
N ALA A 114 7.23 -9.57 -9.59
CA ALA A 114 8.68 -9.57 -9.79
C ALA A 114 9.30 -8.20 -9.47
N PHE A 115 8.65 -7.11 -9.87
CA PHE A 115 9.09 -5.75 -9.52
C PHE A 115 9.08 -5.54 -7.99
N ILE A 116 7.99 -5.92 -7.31
CA ILE A 116 7.89 -5.76 -5.86
C ILE A 116 9.02 -6.54 -5.15
N GLN A 117 9.28 -7.78 -5.59
CA GLN A 117 10.36 -8.58 -5.05
C GLN A 117 11.73 -7.93 -5.24
N GLN A 118 11.99 -7.39 -6.45
CA GLN A 118 13.23 -6.70 -6.76
C GLN A 118 13.37 -5.41 -5.94
N ALA A 119 12.31 -4.61 -5.84
CA ALA A 119 12.30 -3.38 -5.06
C ALA A 119 12.55 -3.65 -3.56
N ALA A 120 11.90 -4.66 -2.99
CA ALA A 120 12.14 -5.07 -1.61
C ALA A 120 13.61 -5.48 -1.37
N ALA A 121 14.22 -6.22 -2.31
CA ALA A 121 15.62 -6.61 -2.22
C ALA A 121 16.57 -5.39 -2.35
N GLU A 122 16.36 -4.50 -3.33
CA GLU A 122 17.18 -3.31 -3.53
C GLU A 122 17.08 -2.30 -2.38
N LEU A 123 15.95 -2.27 -1.67
CA LEU A 123 15.71 -1.40 -0.51
C LEU A 123 16.04 -2.08 0.84
N ASP A 124 16.49 -3.35 0.84
CA ASP A 124 16.72 -4.20 2.02
C ASP A 124 15.49 -4.29 2.96
N LEU A 125 14.29 -4.41 2.39
CA LEU A 125 13.04 -4.55 3.14
C LEU A 125 12.80 -6.03 3.46
N ARG A 126 13.22 -6.47 4.64
CA ARG A 126 13.10 -7.87 5.09
C ARG A 126 11.70 -8.24 5.55
N ASN A 127 10.87 -7.26 5.78
CA ASN A 127 9.48 -7.37 6.22
C ASN A 127 8.48 -7.37 5.04
N VAL A 128 8.94 -7.64 3.81
CA VAL A 128 8.09 -7.68 2.60
C VAL A 128 8.17 -9.03 1.92
N GLN A 129 7.01 -9.58 1.56
CA GLN A 129 6.86 -10.74 0.69
C GLN A 129 6.05 -10.37 -0.55
N ALA A 130 6.57 -10.66 -1.74
CA ALA A 130 5.83 -10.51 -2.99
C ALA A 130 5.23 -11.85 -3.43
N ARG A 131 3.96 -11.85 -3.83
CA ARG A 131 3.25 -13.06 -4.29
C ARG A 131 2.60 -12.82 -5.65
N HIS A 132 2.95 -13.62 -6.63
CA HIS A 132 2.23 -13.71 -7.91
C HIS A 132 1.06 -14.68 -7.74
N ALA A 133 -0.12 -14.18 -7.47
CA ALA A 133 -1.32 -14.99 -7.25
C ALA A 133 -2.60 -14.19 -7.47
N ARG A 134 -3.72 -14.88 -7.65
CA ARG A 134 -5.04 -14.31 -7.43
C ARG A 134 -5.32 -14.29 -5.92
N VAL A 135 -5.82 -13.17 -5.41
CA VAL A 135 -6.04 -13.01 -3.97
C VAL A 135 -7.02 -14.05 -3.41
N GLU A 136 -8.03 -14.44 -4.18
CA GLU A 136 -9.02 -15.48 -3.82
C GLU A 136 -8.41 -16.87 -3.62
N ARG A 137 -7.18 -17.08 -4.10
CA ARG A 137 -6.44 -18.34 -3.98
C ARG A 137 -5.27 -18.25 -3.00
N LEU A 138 -5.14 -17.13 -2.31
CA LEU A 138 -4.07 -16.94 -1.35
C LEU A 138 -4.31 -17.84 -0.14
N ALA A 139 -3.35 -18.74 0.11
CA ALA A 139 -3.37 -19.63 1.25
C ALA A 139 -2.27 -19.23 2.24
N GLY A 140 -2.50 -19.49 3.51
CA GLY A 140 -1.55 -19.23 4.59
C GLY A 140 -2.25 -18.71 5.85
N PRO A 141 -1.48 -18.25 6.83
CA PRO A 141 -2.04 -17.61 8.02
C PRO A 141 -2.78 -16.33 7.64
N PRO A 142 -3.87 -16.00 8.36
CA PRO A 142 -4.69 -14.83 8.06
C PRO A 142 -3.94 -13.52 8.32
N PHE A 143 -4.50 -12.42 7.80
CA PHE A 143 -3.94 -11.07 7.93
C PHE A 143 -4.79 -10.23 8.87
N ASP A 144 -4.14 -9.43 9.70
CA ASP A 144 -4.80 -8.51 10.64
C ASP A 144 -5.37 -7.29 9.92
N VAL A 145 -4.70 -6.86 8.85
CA VAL A 145 -5.15 -5.78 7.98
C VAL A 145 -5.04 -6.22 6.53
N ILE A 146 -6.10 -5.99 5.76
CA ILE A 146 -6.06 -6.14 4.30
C ILE A 146 -6.29 -4.77 3.68
N ALA A 147 -5.27 -4.26 2.98
CA ALA A 147 -5.31 -2.96 2.30
C ALA A 147 -5.44 -3.14 0.78
N SER A 148 -6.04 -2.16 0.11
CA SER A 148 -6.06 -2.11 -1.36
C SER A 148 -6.37 -0.71 -1.91
N ARG A 149 -5.78 -0.43 -3.10
CA ARG A 149 -6.14 0.69 -3.99
C ARG A 149 -6.78 0.23 -5.31
N ALA A 150 -6.84 -1.08 -5.54
CA ALA A 150 -7.03 -1.64 -6.88
C ALA A 150 -8.45 -2.09 -7.21
N PHE A 151 -9.29 -2.31 -6.21
CA PHE A 151 -10.62 -2.87 -6.45
C PHE A 151 -11.62 -1.83 -6.97
N ALA A 152 -12.48 -2.29 -7.90
CA ALA A 152 -13.53 -1.46 -8.47
C ALA A 152 -14.62 -1.13 -7.44
N SER A 153 -14.93 -2.06 -6.51
CA SER A 153 -15.93 -1.87 -5.47
C SER A 153 -15.45 -2.38 -4.10
N LEU A 154 -16.03 -1.82 -3.01
CA LEU A 154 -15.80 -2.32 -1.66
C LEU A 154 -16.36 -3.73 -1.48
N ALA A 155 -17.50 -4.03 -2.10
CA ALA A 155 -18.11 -5.37 -2.04
C ALA A 155 -17.21 -6.44 -2.66
N ASP A 156 -16.64 -6.21 -3.84
CA ASP A 156 -15.67 -7.14 -4.44
C ASP A 156 -14.42 -7.29 -3.58
N PHE A 157 -13.91 -6.17 -3.05
CA PHE A 157 -12.73 -6.17 -2.20
C PHE A 157 -12.92 -7.07 -0.98
N THR A 158 -14.00 -6.86 -0.24
CA THR A 158 -14.27 -7.63 0.98
C THR A 158 -14.61 -9.10 0.66
N ALA A 159 -15.45 -9.36 -0.34
CA ALA A 159 -15.86 -10.71 -0.73
C ALA A 159 -14.66 -11.58 -1.16
N LEU A 160 -13.76 -11.03 -2.03
CA LEU A 160 -12.63 -11.78 -2.56
C LEU A 160 -11.49 -12.00 -1.55
N THR A 161 -11.44 -11.18 -0.49
CA THR A 161 -10.35 -11.24 0.51
C THR A 161 -10.79 -11.74 1.89
N ARG A 162 -12.11 -11.92 2.12
CA ARG A 162 -12.68 -12.34 3.43
C ARG A 162 -12.01 -13.59 4.00
N HIS A 163 -11.72 -14.58 3.17
CA HIS A 163 -11.11 -15.84 3.58
C HIS A 163 -9.68 -15.66 4.15
N ALA A 164 -9.02 -14.57 3.81
CA ALA A 164 -7.66 -14.24 4.24
C ALA A 164 -7.62 -13.30 5.44
N LEU A 165 -8.77 -12.76 5.89
CA LEU A 165 -8.84 -11.85 7.04
C LEU A 165 -8.83 -12.62 8.36
N ALA A 166 -8.05 -12.15 9.31
CA ALA A 166 -8.01 -12.68 10.66
C ALA A 166 -9.31 -12.38 11.42
N PRO A 167 -9.70 -13.20 12.42
CA PRO A 167 -10.76 -12.82 13.34
C PRO A 167 -10.44 -11.48 14.04
N GLY A 168 -11.35 -10.52 13.90
CA GLY A 168 -11.13 -9.14 14.39
C GLY A 168 -10.23 -8.28 13.51
N GLY A 169 -9.77 -8.79 12.38
CA GLY A 169 -9.02 -8.02 11.37
C GLY A 169 -9.90 -7.02 10.65
N VAL A 170 -9.26 -6.11 9.91
CA VAL A 170 -9.95 -5.01 9.22
C VAL A 170 -9.55 -4.91 7.75
N TRP A 171 -10.47 -4.40 6.94
CA TRP A 171 -10.18 -3.95 5.58
C TRP A 171 -9.88 -2.45 5.57
N MET A 172 -8.88 -2.07 4.78
CA MET A 172 -8.46 -0.68 4.54
C MET A 172 -8.49 -0.39 3.05
N ALA A 173 -9.55 0.25 2.58
CA ALA A 173 -9.71 0.62 1.18
C ALA A 173 -9.26 2.06 0.94
N LEU A 174 -8.28 2.26 0.06
CA LEU A 174 -7.84 3.59 -0.37
C LEU A 174 -8.63 3.96 -1.63
N LYS A 175 -9.66 4.78 -1.47
CA LYS A 175 -10.58 5.18 -2.55
C LYS A 175 -10.80 6.67 -2.56
N ALA A 176 -10.84 7.25 -3.76
CA ALA A 176 -11.00 8.69 -3.96
C ALA A 176 -12.47 9.14 -4.16
N ARG A 177 -13.40 8.21 -4.46
CA ARG A 177 -14.78 8.56 -4.87
C ARG A 177 -15.78 7.45 -4.49
N ASP A 178 -17.07 7.84 -4.44
CA ASP A 178 -18.22 6.94 -4.33
C ASP A 178 -18.30 6.05 -3.08
N VAL A 179 -17.55 6.37 -2.02
CA VAL A 179 -17.44 5.54 -0.80
C VAL A 179 -18.81 5.30 -0.16
N GLU A 180 -19.65 6.34 -0.02
CA GLU A 180 -20.98 6.21 0.61
C GLU A 180 -21.91 5.30 -0.19
N ARG A 181 -21.90 5.41 -1.52
CA ARG A 181 -22.70 4.56 -2.38
C ARG A 181 -22.25 3.11 -2.35
N GLU A 182 -20.94 2.88 -2.31
CA GLU A 182 -20.39 1.53 -2.25
C GLU A 182 -20.56 0.90 -0.86
N ALA A 183 -20.56 1.69 0.20
CA ALA A 183 -20.83 1.23 1.55
C ALA A 183 -22.23 0.62 1.69
N ALA A 184 -23.22 1.19 1.00
CA ALA A 184 -24.57 0.66 0.98
C ALA A 184 -24.69 -0.73 0.30
N ALA A 185 -23.69 -1.16 -0.45
CA ALA A 185 -23.63 -2.46 -1.12
C ALA A 185 -22.80 -3.52 -0.37
N LEU A 186 -22.25 -3.17 0.80
CA LEU A 186 -21.54 -4.13 1.65
C LEU A 186 -22.47 -5.15 2.27
N ASP A 187 -21.94 -6.33 2.56
CA ASP A 187 -22.65 -7.36 3.32
C ASP A 187 -23.05 -6.84 4.71
N ALA A 188 -24.21 -7.29 5.22
CA ALA A 188 -24.78 -6.78 6.46
C ALA A 188 -23.92 -7.04 7.72
N ASP A 189 -22.94 -7.92 7.65
CA ASP A 189 -21.99 -8.23 8.72
C ASP A 189 -20.69 -7.41 8.63
N ILE A 190 -20.59 -6.49 7.66
CA ILE A 190 -19.46 -5.58 7.51
C ILE A 190 -19.89 -4.18 7.95
N GLU A 191 -19.21 -3.68 8.96
CA GLU A 191 -19.38 -2.32 9.47
C GLU A 191 -18.27 -1.41 8.92
N MET A 192 -18.65 -0.27 8.35
CA MET A 192 -17.72 0.78 7.99
C MET A 192 -17.63 1.78 9.14
N PHE A 193 -16.48 1.82 9.81
CA PHE A 193 -16.32 2.59 11.05
C PHE A 193 -15.43 3.82 10.92
N HIS A 194 -14.73 3.98 9.80
CA HIS A 194 -13.80 5.09 9.59
C HIS A 194 -13.73 5.49 8.12
N VAL A 195 -14.02 6.76 7.84
CA VAL A 195 -13.87 7.38 6.52
C VAL A 195 -13.06 8.64 6.70
N GLU A 196 -11.88 8.70 6.08
CA GLU A 196 -11.02 9.88 6.08
C GLU A 196 -10.97 10.47 4.67
N PRO A 197 -10.96 11.82 4.53
CA PRO A 197 -10.86 12.51 3.25
C PRO A 197 -9.53 12.30 2.54
#